data_f9970e62e7f1f3ea3b1a506af02a0ed4
#
_entry.id   f9970e62e7f1f3ea3b1a506af02a0ed4
#
_cell.length_a   1.000
_cell.length_b   1.000
_cell.length_c   1.000
_cell.angle_alpha   90.00
_cell.angle_beta   90.00
_cell.angle_gamma   90.00
#
_symmetry.space_group_name_H-M   'P 1'
#
loop_
_entity.id
_entity.type
_entity.pdbx_description
1 polymer ?
#
loop_
_entity_poly.entity_id
_entity_poly.type
_entity_poly.pdbx_seq_one_letter_code
_entity_poly.pdbx_strand_id
1 'polypeptide(L)'
;FDNVGVGRIIAREVSAAKPEGDFAIIKGDKGDPNATFLYNGMIEVLKPALDAGKIKIVCETFTDGWKPDNAQKNMEQCLTSTGNKVDAVLSENDGMASGVVAALTAQGMSGIPVGGQDGDLAAINRVALGTQTVSVWKNAKDLGKVAAEAANALADGTAIDAVAGVKKF
;
A
#
# COMPACT_ATOMS: atom_id res chain seq x y z
N PHE A 1 6.94 -12.04 2.35
CA PHE A 1 7.22 -10.95 1.39
C PHE A 1 8.10 -9.89 2.04
N ASP A 2 8.92 -9.23 1.22
CA ASP A 2 9.65 -8.03 1.63
C ASP A 2 8.71 -6.81 1.62
N ASN A 3 7.96 -6.62 2.70
CA ASN A 3 6.97 -5.53 2.79
C ASN A 3 7.62 -4.14 2.82
N VAL A 4 8.85 -4.00 3.33
CA VAL A 4 9.60 -2.74 3.23
C VAL A 4 9.91 -2.43 1.76
N GLY A 5 10.39 -3.43 1.00
CA GLY A 5 10.60 -3.31 -0.44
C GLY A 5 9.33 -2.97 -1.22
N VAL A 6 8.20 -3.57 -0.85
CA VAL A 6 6.88 -3.23 -1.43
C VAL A 6 6.53 -1.76 -1.16
N GLY A 7 6.69 -1.29 0.07
CA GLY A 7 6.46 0.12 0.41
C GLY A 7 7.33 1.08 -0.40
N ARG A 8 8.61 0.74 -0.61
CA ARG A 8 9.53 1.51 -1.48
C ARG A 8 9.02 1.59 -2.93
N ILE A 9 8.50 0.49 -3.48
CA ILE A 9 7.97 0.47 -4.85
C ILE A 9 6.73 1.36 -4.93
N ILE A 10 5.76 1.22 -4.02
CA ILE A 10 4.56 2.06 -4.00
C ILE A 10 4.94 3.55 -3.98
N ALA A 11 5.81 3.95 -3.05
CA ALA A 11 6.20 5.35 -2.91
C ALA A 11 6.94 5.88 -4.15
N ARG A 12 7.83 5.08 -4.75
CA ARG A 12 8.57 5.45 -5.95
C ARG A 12 7.64 5.70 -7.13
N GLU A 13 6.69 4.79 -7.39
CA GLU A 13 5.79 4.91 -8.53
C GLU A 13 4.80 6.09 -8.35
N VAL A 14 4.27 6.26 -7.13
CA VAL A 14 3.37 7.39 -6.84
C VAL A 14 4.11 8.72 -6.89
N SER A 15 5.32 8.82 -6.30
CA SER A 15 6.11 10.07 -6.35
C SER A 15 6.69 10.36 -7.72
N ALA A 16 6.91 9.36 -8.58
CA ALA A 16 7.26 9.57 -9.97
C ALA A 16 6.11 10.18 -10.77
N ALA A 17 4.87 9.76 -10.48
CA ALA A 17 3.67 10.34 -11.09
C ALA A 17 3.35 11.74 -10.56
N LYS A 18 3.69 12.03 -9.30
CA LYS A 18 3.50 13.33 -8.65
C LYS A 18 4.72 13.65 -7.78
N PRO A 19 5.75 14.35 -8.31
CA PRO A 19 7.01 14.56 -7.58
C PRO A 19 6.95 15.62 -6.47
N GLU A 20 5.90 16.41 -6.43
CA GLU A 20 5.70 17.52 -5.47
C GLU A 20 4.23 17.62 -5.10
N GLY A 21 3.91 18.03 -3.87
CA GLY A 21 2.54 18.32 -3.44
C GLY A 21 2.18 17.73 -2.08
N ASP A 22 0.89 17.74 -1.81
CA ASP A 22 0.29 17.28 -0.56
C ASP A 22 -0.13 15.82 -0.66
N PHE A 23 0.48 14.95 0.13
CA PHE A 23 0.28 13.50 0.09
C PHE A 23 -0.54 13.01 1.28
N ALA A 24 -1.44 12.06 1.03
CA ALA A 24 -2.11 11.29 2.07
C ALA A 24 -1.54 9.86 2.14
N ILE A 25 -1.43 9.31 3.35
CA ILE A 25 -1.04 7.90 3.57
C ILE A 25 -2.18 7.19 4.30
N ILE A 26 -2.77 6.21 3.63
CA ILE A 26 -3.82 5.34 4.17
C ILE A 26 -3.18 4.00 4.50
N LYS A 27 -2.83 3.86 5.79
CA LYS A 27 -2.13 2.68 6.33
C LYS A 27 -3.11 1.55 6.64
N GLY A 28 -2.61 0.34 6.70
CA GLY A 28 -3.35 -0.84 7.12
C GLY A 28 -3.74 -0.83 8.61
N ASP A 29 -4.04 -1.99 9.14
CA ASP A 29 -4.43 -2.14 10.55
C ASP A 29 -3.25 -1.82 11.49
N LYS A 30 -3.52 -1.03 12.53
CA LYS A 30 -2.52 -0.63 13.51
C LYS A 30 -1.89 -1.80 14.26
N GLY A 31 -2.63 -2.89 14.43
CA GLY A 31 -2.17 -4.12 15.09
C GLY A 31 -1.35 -5.04 14.19
N ASP A 32 -1.30 -4.77 12.88
CA ASP A 32 -0.55 -5.59 11.92
C ASP A 32 0.84 -4.98 11.65
N PRO A 33 1.94 -5.69 11.98
CA PRO A 33 3.31 -5.23 11.69
C PRO A 33 3.55 -4.92 10.20
N ASN A 34 2.80 -5.55 9.29
CA ASN A 34 2.94 -5.31 7.85
C ASN A 34 2.66 -3.85 7.49
N ALA A 35 1.68 -3.20 8.14
CA ALA A 35 1.42 -1.78 7.95
C ALA A 35 2.64 -0.91 8.30
N THR A 36 3.33 -1.22 9.40
CA THR A 36 4.56 -0.53 9.78
C THR A 36 5.69 -0.75 8.79
N PHE A 37 5.87 -1.98 8.30
CA PHE A 37 6.93 -2.29 7.33
C PHE A 37 6.71 -1.57 5.99
N LEU A 38 5.50 -1.56 5.49
CA LEU A 38 5.12 -0.83 4.28
C LEU A 38 5.38 0.67 4.44
N TYR A 39 4.87 1.25 5.53
CA TYR A 39 5.07 2.66 5.86
C TYR A 39 6.55 3.04 5.92
N ASN A 40 7.39 2.25 6.60
CA ASN A 40 8.82 2.52 6.69
C ASN A 40 9.48 2.57 5.31
N GLY A 41 9.12 1.63 4.43
CA GLY A 41 9.60 1.63 3.04
C GLY A 41 9.14 2.85 2.25
N MET A 42 7.89 3.30 2.44
CA MET A 42 7.37 4.51 1.81
C MET A 42 8.13 5.75 2.27
N ILE A 43 8.30 5.93 3.58
CA ILE A 43 8.99 7.09 4.15
C ILE A 43 10.45 7.13 3.74
N GLU A 44 11.13 6.00 3.66
CA GLU A 44 12.52 5.94 3.19
C GLU A 44 12.68 6.56 1.78
N VAL A 45 11.76 6.25 0.87
CA VAL A 45 11.79 6.79 -0.50
C VAL A 45 11.39 8.26 -0.53
N LEU A 46 10.37 8.65 0.24
CA LEU A 46 9.88 10.03 0.23
C LEU A 46 10.77 11.00 1.00
N LYS A 47 11.63 10.50 1.91
CA LYS A 47 12.43 11.34 2.82
C LYS A 47 13.18 12.49 2.15
N PRO A 48 13.89 12.32 1.02
CA PRO A 48 14.58 13.44 0.39
C PRO A 48 13.63 14.56 -0.08
N ALA A 49 12.42 14.22 -0.56
CA ALA A 49 11.43 15.18 -1.01
C ALA A 49 10.71 15.85 0.17
N LEU A 50 10.48 15.10 1.25
CA LEU A 50 9.95 15.63 2.52
C LEU A 50 10.94 16.64 3.14
N ASP A 51 12.21 16.29 3.24
CA ASP A 51 13.26 17.15 3.81
C ASP A 51 13.46 18.43 2.97
N ALA A 52 13.27 18.32 1.65
CA ALA A 52 13.32 19.48 0.73
C ALA A 52 12.02 20.30 0.71
N GLY A 53 10.98 19.90 1.43
CA GLY A 53 9.67 20.56 1.45
C GLY A 53 8.88 20.45 0.14
N LYS A 54 9.29 19.57 -0.77
CA LYS A 54 8.60 19.32 -2.05
C LYS A 54 7.34 18.50 -1.86
N ILE A 55 7.38 17.50 -0.97
CA ILE A 55 6.24 16.71 -0.56
C ILE A 55 5.91 17.04 0.89
N LYS A 56 4.62 17.11 1.20
CA LYS A 56 4.10 17.21 2.56
C LYS A 56 3.11 16.08 2.80
N ILE A 57 3.23 15.39 3.93
CA ILE A 57 2.21 14.44 4.36
C ILE A 57 1.16 15.24 5.13
N VAL A 58 0.01 15.46 4.49
CA VAL A 58 -1.08 16.28 5.04
C VAL A 58 -2.13 15.45 5.78
N CYS A 59 -2.15 14.14 5.54
CA CYS A 59 -3.01 13.20 6.23
C CYS A 59 -2.34 11.83 6.33
N GLU A 60 -2.42 11.24 7.51
CA GLU A 60 -1.90 9.91 7.79
C GLU A 60 -2.84 9.20 8.76
N THR A 61 -3.34 8.03 8.39
CA THR A 61 -4.30 7.30 9.23
C THR A 61 -4.16 5.79 9.07
N PHE A 62 -4.45 5.06 10.14
CA PHE A 62 -4.62 3.61 10.12
C PHE A 62 -6.03 3.21 9.73
N THR A 63 -6.16 2.06 9.09
CA THR A 63 -7.44 1.53 8.62
C THR A 63 -7.73 0.22 9.31
N ASP A 64 -8.69 0.23 10.22
CA ASP A 64 -9.10 -0.92 11.01
C ASP A 64 -9.49 -2.09 10.11
N GLY A 65 -8.86 -3.25 10.35
CA GLY A 65 -9.05 -4.49 9.62
C GLY A 65 -8.72 -4.44 8.13
N TRP A 66 -7.96 -3.44 7.64
CA TRP A 66 -7.63 -3.25 6.20
C TRP A 66 -8.87 -3.09 5.31
N LYS A 67 -10.03 -2.73 5.89
CA LYS A 67 -11.33 -2.75 5.20
C LYS A 67 -11.48 -1.58 4.24
N PRO A 68 -11.94 -1.82 2.98
CA PRO A 68 -12.17 -0.77 1.99
C PRO A 68 -13.12 0.34 2.49
N ASP A 69 -14.20 -0.03 3.18
CA ASP A 69 -15.19 0.93 3.70
C ASP A 69 -14.59 1.86 4.76
N ASN A 70 -13.68 1.33 5.60
CA ASN A 70 -12.96 2.13 6.58
C ASN A 70 -11.94 3.04 5.91
N ALA A 71 -11.25 2.56 4.86
CA ALA A 71 -10.34 3.37 4.07
C ALA A 71 -11.06 4.50 3.33
N GLN A 72 -12.28 4.26 2.83
CA GLN A 72 -13.10 5.30 2.22
C GLN A 72 -13.43 6.39 3.24
N LYS A 73 -13.93 6.04 4.43
CA LYS A 73 -14.22 6.99 5.51
C LYS A 73 -12.97 7.79 5.92
N ASN A 74 -11.84 7.11 6.07
CA ASN A 74 -10.57 7.74 6.38
C ASN A 74 -10.17 8.76 5.31
N MET A 75 -10.32 8.42 4.04
CA MET A 75 -10.01 9.32 2.94
C MET A 75 -10.99 10.50 2.88
N GLU A 76 -12.28 10.29 3.11
CA GLU A 76 -13.28 11.36 3.20
C GLU A 76 -12.96 12.35 4.34
N GLN A 77 -12.50 11.84 5.50
CA GLN A 77 -12.03 12.68 6.60
C GLN A 77 -10.76 13.46 6.23
N CYS A 78 -9.81 12.81 5.55
CA CYS A 78 -8.62 13.48 5.02
C CYS A 78 -9.00 14.63 4.08
N LEU A 79 -9.88 14.37 3.12
CA LEU A 79 -10.33 15.39 2.16
C LEU A 79 -11.02 16.56 2.86
N THR A 80 -11.87 16.25 3.85
CA THR A 80 -12.55 17.31 4.66
C THR A 80 -11.54 18.15 5.42
N SER A 81 -10.59 17.54 6.12
CA SER A 81 -9.61 18.24 6.96
C SER A 81 -8.61 19.08 6.15
N THR A 82 -8.33 18.68 4.92
CA THR A 82 -7.39 19.35 4.02
C THR A 82 -8.08 20.33 3.06
N GLY A 83 -9.41 20.39 3.07
CA GLY A 83 -10.19 21.17 2.08
C GLY A 83 -9.97 20.65 0.66
N ASN A 84 -9.93 19.33 0.48
CA ASN A 84 -9.65 18.63 -0.78
C ASN A 84 -8.24 18.90 -1.36
N LYS A 85 -7.30 19.34 -0.54
CA LYS A 85 -5.90 19.56 -0.97
C LYS A 85 -5.09 18.27 -0.73
N VAL A 86 -5.25 17.33 -1.64
CA VAL A 86 -4.49 16.09 -1.69
C VAL A 86 -4.09 15.86 -3.15
N ASP A 87 -2.80 15.73 -3.39
CA ASP A 87 -2.22 15.58 -4.73
C ASP A 87 -1.86 14.13 -5.07
N ALA A 88 -1.65 13.28 -4.07
CA ALA A 88 -1.39 11.86 -4.25
C ALA A 88 -1.74 11.06 -2.99
N VAL A 89 -2.03 9.77 -3.13
CA VAL A 89 -2.37 8.89 -2.02
C VAL A 89 -1.54 7.61 -2.07
N LEU A 90 -0.83 7.32 -0.97
CA LEU A 90 -0.20 6.03 -0.75
C LEU A 90 -1.15 5.17 0.07
N SER A 91 -1.84 4.23 -0.58
CA SER A 91 -2.64 3.21 0.09
C SER A 91 -1.79 1.94 0.23
N GLU A 92 -1.85 1.33 1.41
CA GLU A 92 -1.00 0.16 1.70
C GLU A 92 -1.52 -1.14 1.11
N ASN A 93 -2.77 -1.19 0.58
CA ASN A 93 -3.21 -2.31 -0.25
C ASN A 93 -4.31 -1.92 -1.25
N ASP A 94 -4.64 -2.82 -2.15
CA ASP A 94 -5.60 -2.62 -3.24
C ASP A 94 -7.05 -2.55 -2.76
N GLY A 95 -7.40 -3.31 -1.72
CA GLY A 95 -8.71 -3.24 -1.10
C GLY A 95 -9.00 -1.84 -0.58
N MET A 96 -8.07 -1.28 0.21
CA MET A 96 -8.17 0.10 0.71
C MET A 96 -8.09 1.13 -0.41
N ALA A 97 -7.26 0.91 -1.43
CA ALA A 97 -7.20 1.77 -2.61
C ALA A 97 -8.57 1.88 -3.31
N SER A 98 -9.40 0.83 -3.27
CA SER A 98 -10.79 0.90 -3.77
C SER A 98 -11.61 1.96 -3.03
N GLY A 99 -11.52 1.99 -1.70
CA GLY A 99 -12.20 2.98 -0.87
C GLY A 99 -11.65 4.40 -1.10
N VAL A 100 -10.33 4.52 -1.23
CA VAL A 100 -9.67 5.80 -1.56
C VAL A 100 -10.18 6.36 -2.89
N VAL A 101 -10.18 5.53 -3.95
CA VAL A 101 -10.66 5.95 -5.28
C VAL A 101 -12.14 6.32 -5.25
N ALA A 102 -12.98 5.60 -4.48
CA ALA A 102 -14.38 5.95 -4.31
C ALA A 102 -14.55 7.33 -3.64
N ALA A 103 -13.81 7.61 -2.58
CA ALA A 103 -13.85 8.90 -1.89
C ALA A 103 -13.39 10.06 -2.80
N LEU A 104 -12.29 9.87 -3.54
CA LEU A 104 -11.79 10.86 -4.51
C LEU A 104 -12.81 11.14 -5.62
N THR A 105 -13.40 10.07 -6.18
CA THR A 105 -14.41 10.17 -7.23
C THR A 105 -15.66 10.91 -6.77
N ALA A 106 -16.12 10.67 -5.54
CA ALA A 106 -17.27 11.36 -4.96
C ALA A 106 -17.05 12.87 -4.82
N GLN A 107 -15.80 13.33 -4.74
CA GLN A 107 -15.42 14.74 -4.70
C GLN A 107 -15.04 15.30 -6.09
N GLY A 108 -15.23 14.54 -7.16
CA GLY A 108 -14.84 14.92 -8.52
C GLY A 108 -13.32 15.03 -8.73
N MET A 109 -12.53 14.45 -7.84
CA MET A 109 -11.06 14.46 -7.90
C MET A 109 -10.57 13.27 -8.74
N SER A 110 -10.47 13.46 -10.05
CA SER A 110 -9.92 12.47 -10.98
C SER A 110 -8.42 12.72 -11.22
N GLY A 111 -7.71 11.64 -11.57
CA GLY A 111 -6.28 11.73 -11.93
C GLY A 111 -5.32 11.90 -10.76
N ILE A 112 -5.78 11.77 -9.53
CA ILE A 112 -4.93 11.71 -8.34
C ILE A 112 -4.18 10.36 -8.34
N PRO A 113 -2.83 10.34 -8.29
CA PRO A 113 -2.07 9.10 -8.18
C PRO A 113 -2.41 8.35 -6.90
N VAL A 114 -2.75 7.06 -7.03
CA VAL A 114 -3.07 6.16 -5.91
C VAL A 114 -2.21 4.91 -5.99
N GLY A 115 -1.49 4.59 -4.91
CA GLY A 115 -0.72 3.36 -4.77
C GLY A 115 -1.52 2.22 -4.16
N GLY A 116 -1.02 1.00 -4.33
CA GLY A 116 -1.57 -0.21 -3.73
C GLY A 116 -0.65 -1.41 -3.90
N GLN A 117 -1.05 -2.53 -3.32
CA GLN A 117 -0.39 -3.85 -3.46
C GLN A 117 -1.45 -4.95 -3.43
N ASP A 118 -1.03 -6.15 -3.74
CA ASP A 118 -1.64 -7.46 -3.75
C ASP A 118 -1.95 -7.99 -5.15
N GLY A 119 -2.17 -7.12 -6.13
CA GLY A 119 -2.48 -7.51 -7.50
C GLY A 119 -3.94 -7.98 -7.66
N ASP A 120 -4.86 -7.36 -6.93
CA ASP A 120 -6.28 -7.64 -7.02
C ASP A 120 -6.81 -7.36 -8.43
N LEU A 121 -7.71 -8.20 -8.94
CA LEU A 121 -8.28 -8.02 -10.28
C LEU A 121 -8.92 -6.63 -10.47
N ALA A 122 -9.62 -6.15 -9.45
CA ALA A 122 -10.20 -4.80 -9.45
C ALA A 122 -9.12 -3.71 -9.51
N ALA A 123 -7.98 -3.90 -8.85
CA ALA A 123 -6.86 -2.97 -8.90
C ALA A 123 -6.17 -2.98 -10.26
N ILE A 124 -5.97 -4.15 -10.86
CA ILE A 124 -5.42 -4.27 -12.23
C ILE A 124 -6.30 -3.49 -13.22
N ASN A 125 -7.62 -3.60 -13.10
CA ASN A 125 -8.55 -2.82 -13.91
C ASN A 125 -8.41 -1.31 -13.65
N ARG A 126 -8.27 -0.88 -12.39
CA ARG A 126 -8.05 0.54 -12.06
C ARG A 126 -6.73 1.07 -12.60
N VAL A 127 -5.67 0.25 -12.57
CA VAL A 127 -4.38 0.62 -13.18
C VAL A 127 -4.52 0.78 -14.69
N ALA A 128 -5.20 -0.15 -15.36
CA ALA A 128 -5.44 -0.08 -16.80
C ALA A 128 -6.30 1.14 -17.20
N LEU A 129 -7.23 1.56 -16.33
CA LEU A 129 -8.07 2.75 -16.54
C LEU A 129 -7.42 4.06 -16.07
N GLY A 130 -6.24 4.01 -15.44
CA GLY A 130 -5.52 5.18 -14.94
C GLY A 130 -6.10 5.77 -13.64
N THR A 131 -6.97 5.05 -12.92
CA THR A 131 -7.55 5.49 -11.64
C THR A 131 -6.79 4.96 -10.42
N GLN A 132 -5.79 4.12 -10.64
CA GLN A 132 -4.76 3.71 -9.68
C GLN A 132 -3.42 3.68 -10.41
N THR A 133 -2.36 4.16 -9.77
CA THR A 133 -1.04 4.29 -10.42
C THR A 133 -0.28 2.97 -10.42
N VAL A 134 -0.33 2.25 -9.32
CA VAL A 134 0.41 1.00 -9.13
C VAL A 134 -0.33 0.04 -8.23
N SER A 135 -0.24 -1.25 -8.54
CA SER A 135 -0.50 -2.35 -7.63
C SER A 135 0.74 -3.25 -7.62
N VAL A 136 1.44 -3.32 -6.50
CA VAL A 136 2.59 -4.22 -6.35
C VAL A 136 2.09 -5.64 -6.15
N TRP A 137 2.33 -6.49 -7.14
CA TRP A 137 1.83 -7.86 -7.08
C TRP A 137 2.52 -8.69 -5.99
N LYS A 138 1.72 -9.32 -5.14
CA LYS A 138 2.14 -10.30 -4.15
C LYS A 138 1.62 -11.68 -4.54
N ASN A 139 2.53 -12.59 -4.93
CA ASN A 139 2.15 -13.92 -5.40
C ASN A 139 1.68 -14.80 -4.24
N ALA A 140 0.40 -14.70 -3.89
CA ALA A 140 -0.21 -15.47 -2.80
C ALA A 140 -0.19 -16.99 -3.05
N LYS A 141 -0.16 -17.42 -4.34
CA LYS A 141 -0.07 -18.85 -4.68
C LYS A 141 1.29 -19.43 -4.29
N ASP A 142 2.37 -18.72 -4.60
CA ASP A 142 3.72 -19.16 -4.20
C ASP A 142 3.88 -19.10 -2.69
N LEU A 143 3.32 -18.08 -2.02
CA LEU A 143 3.31 -18.01 -0.57
C LEU A 143 2.61 -19.24 0.04
N GLY A 144 1.42 -19.59 -0.46
CA GLY A 144 0.66 -20.76 -0.01
C GLY A 144 1.41 -22.07 -0.26
N LYS A 145 2.05 -22.20 -1.43
CA LYS A 145 2.90 -23.37 -1.75
C LYS A 145 4.05 -23.52 -0.76
N VAL A 146 4.83 -22.47 -0.55
CA VAL A 146 5.97 -22.49 0.39
C VAL A 146 5.51 -22.76 1.83
N ALA A 147 4.36 -22.19 2.24
CA ALA A 147 3.80 -22.48 3.56
C ALA A 147 3.42 -23.95 3.74
N ALA A 148 2.81 -24.57 2.72
CA ALA A 148 2.47 -25.99 2.75
C ALA A 148 3.73 -26.87 2.77
N GLU A 149 4.74 -26.56 1.96
CA GLU A 149 6.02 -27.26 1.95
C GLU A 149 6.74 -27.16 3.31
N ALA A 150 6.72 -25.99 3.94
CA ALA A 150 7.28 -25.78 5.27
C ALA A 150 6.53 -26.59 6.34
N ALA A 151 5.20 -26.64 6.28
CA ALA A 151 4.37 -27.44 7.20
C ALA A 151 4.68 -28.94 7.07
N ASN A 152 4.78 -29.46 5.84
CA ASN A 152 5.15 -30.85 5.59
C ASN A 152 6.57 -31.16 6.11
N ALA A 153 7.55 -30.29 5.84
CA ALA A 153 8.90 -30.46 6.34
C ALA A 153 8.96 -30.58 7.88
N LEU A 154 8.19 -29.70 8.58
CA LEU A 154 8.07 -29.77 10.04
C LEU A 154 7.42 -31.07 10.51
N ALA A 155 6.38 -31.57 9.83
CA ALA A 155 5.73 -32.84 10.15
C ALA A 155 6.65 -34.03 9.97
N ASP A 156 7.51 -33.99 8.95
CA ASP A 156 8.50 -35.07 8.64
C ASP A 156 9.81 -34.92 9.45
N GLY A 157 9.93 -33.95 10.33
CA GLY A 157 11.15 -33.68 11.09
C GLY A 157 12.31 -33.10 10.25
N THR A 158 12.03 -32.65 9.04
CA THR A 158 13.01 -31.98 8.17
C THR A 158 13.23 -30.54 8.62
N ALA A 159 14.47 -30.04 8.54
CA ALA A 159 14.79 -28.66 8.88
C ALA A 159 14.07 -27.68 7.92
N ILE A 160 13.36 -26.70 8.49
CA ILE A 160 12.54 -25.74 7.72
C ILE A 160 13.38 -24.88 6.76
N ASP A 161 14.64 -24.64 7.08
CA ASP A 161 15.59 -23.90 6.24
C ASP A 161 16.06 -24.69 5.00
N ALA A 162 15.73 -25.98 4.91
CA ALA A 162 15.91 -26.78 3.69
C ALA A 162 14.79 -26.55 2.66
N VAL A 163 13.68 -25.88 3.06
CA VAL A 163 12.56 -25.59 2.16
C VAL A 163 12.90 -24.36 1.33
N ALA A 164 12.83 -24.50 0.00
CA ALA A 164 13.09 -23.40 -0.92
C ALA A 164 12.11 -22.22 -0.69
N GLY A 165 12.65 -21.01 -0.56
CA GLY A 165 11.85 -19.80 -0.34
C GLY A 165 11.65 -19.41 1.14
N VAL A 166 11.97 -20.30 2.08
CA VAL A 166 12.02 -19.94 3.51
C VAL A 166 13.34 -19.23 3.80
N LYS A 167 13.26 -18.06 4.40
CA LYS A 167 14.42 -17.27 4.86
C LYS A 167 14.31 -17.05 6.35
N LYS A 168 15.42 -17.21 7.07
CA LYS A 168 15.54 -16.72 8.46
C LYS A 168 15.80 -15.21 8.42
N PHE A 169 15.07 -14.47 9.22
CA PHE A 169 15.25 -13.03 9.43
C PHE A 169 16.07 -12.82 10.70
#